data_fed5c72a81bd061c0146960cfa9b082f
#
_entry.id   fed5c72a81bd061c0146960cfa9b082f
#
_cell.length_a   1.000
_cell.length_b   1.000
_cell.length_c   1.000
_cell.angle_alpha   90.00
_cell.angle_beta   90.00
_cell.angle_gamma   90.00
#
_symmetry.space_group_name_H-M   'P 1'
#
loop_
_entity.id
_entity.type
_entity.pdbx_description
1 polymer ?
#
loop_
_entity_poly.entity_id
_entity_poly.type
_entity_poly.pdbx_seq_one_letter_code
_entity_poly.pdbx_strand_id
1 'polypeptide(L)'
;IHQTRQMAVGINSGKGFSLKQALIPSIDAQQRFLALVLGVVAASLGGLFLASAEVKLDELPGLLMLIPGAIALRGNIFGAMGSRLGTAVHTGTFRLSLRKDGVVGQNLLAAAILTLLLSVVLAVIGRGAVSLFGISSTMSLGDFIVISTLGGVLASTAVVLITLILVAGSVRYRWDLDNVTSPLVTAFGDLVTVPALLLAANLISNSSSVNLLAILIVIIVLVGTLLMWRLGESNLHQITRQSIPVLFFAILIDVAAGVIVEKRITDLLTSKSVLIMLPAFLATAGAL
;
A
#
# COMPACT_ATOMS: atom_id res chain seq x y z
N ILE A 1 39.06 -42.78 22.61
CA ILE A 1 38.68 -43.83 21.58
C ILE A 1 37.22 -44.28 21.85
N HIS A 2 36.23 -43.40 21.98
CA HIS A 2 34.79 -43.79 22.11
C HIS A 2 33.79 -42.81 21.54
N GLN A 3 34.20 -41.85 20.69
CA GLN A 3 33.32 -40.85 20.13
C GLN A 3 33.19 -40.85 18.59
N THR A 4 33.69 -41.87 17.91
CA THR A 4 33.71 -41.92 16.41
C THR A 4 32.82 -43.04 15.84
N ARG A 5 31.76 -43.45 16.55
CA ARG A 5 30.90 -44.55 16.06
C ARG A 5 29.40 -44.26 16.02
N GLN A 6 28.98 -43.00 16.03
CA GLN A 6 27.55 -42.63 15.93
C GLN A 6 27.17 -41.76 14.71
N MET A 7 28.03 -41.63 13.70
CA MET A 7 27.72 -40.90 12.47
C MET A 7 27.52 -41.77 11.23
N ALA A 8 27.07 -43.01 11.37
CA ALA A 8 26.88 -43.91 10.22
C ALA A 8 25.59 -44.73 10.30
N VAL A 9 24.46 -44.14 10.71
CA VAL A 9 23.14 -44.76 10.52
C VAL A 9 22.14 -43.68 10.19
N GLY A 10 21.83 -43.45 8.94
CA GLY A 10 20.79 -42.48 8.54
C GLY A 10 20.64 -42.23 7.04
N ILE A 11 21.27 -43.04 6.22
CA ILE A 11 21.02 -42.97 4.75
C ILE A 11 20.35 -44.29 4.33
N ASN A 12 19.08 -44.41 4.61
CA ASN A 12 18.17 -45.24 3.83
C ASN A 12 16.72 -45.06 4.23
N SER A 13 16.03 -44.11 3.62
CA SER A 13 14.63 -44.24 3.31
C SER A 13 14.38 -43.47 2.01
N GLY A 14 14.63 -44.12 0.89
CA GLY A 14 14.12 -43.73 -0.41
C GLY A 14 12.59 -43.71 -0.35
N LYS A 15 12.00 -42.63 0.18
CA LYS A 15 10.63 -42.29 -0.14
C LYS A 15 10.66 -41.89 -1.60
N GLY A 16 10.29 -42.81 -2.47
CA GLY A 16 10.11 -42.56 -3.88
C GLY A 16 9.27 -41.29 -4.03
N PHE A 17 9.88 -40.30 -4.62
CA PHE A 17 9.23 -39.02 -4.94
C PHE A 17 8.08 -39.33 -5.91
N SER A 18 6.88 -39.50 -5.39
CA SER A 18 5.70 -39.79 -6.19
C SER A 18 5.37 -38.54 -7.00
N LEU A 19 5.47 -38.62 -8.32
CA LEU A 19 5.03 -37.56 -9.24
C LEU A 19 3.59 -37.08 -8.96
N LYS A 20 2.74 -37.98 -8.39
CA LYS A 20 1.39 -37.56 -7.92
C LYS A 20 1.41 -36.61 -6.74
N GLN A 21 2.39 -36.68 -5.82
CA GLN A 21 2.55 -35.75 -4.72
C GLN A 21 3.13 -34.40 -5.19
N ALA A 22 3.88 -34.37 -6.28
CA ALA A 22 4.37 -33.12 -6.89
C ALA A 22 3.30 -32.38 -7.70
N LEU A 23 2.24 -33.08 -8.12
CA LEU A 23 1.16 -32.50 -8.93
C LEU A 23 -0.02 -31.92 -8.12
N ILE A 24 -0.11 -32.25 -6.82
CA ILE A 24 -1.13 -31.66 -5.94
C ILE A 24 -0.49 -30.43 -5.27
N PRO A 25 -0.92 -29.20 -5.63
CA PRO A 25 -0.38 -28.00 -4.98
C PRO A 25 -0.62 -28.09 -3.48
N SER A 26 0.40 -27.77 -2.68
CA SER A 26 0.26 -27.66 -1.23
C SER A 26 -0.85 -26.68 -0.89
N ILE A 27 -1.47 -26.81 0.29
CA ILE A 27 -2.50 -25.88 0.75
C ILE A 27 -1.99 -24.45 0.68
N ASP A 28 -0.72 -24.23 1.01
CA ASP A 28 -0.06 -22.91 0.92
C ASP A 28 0.02 -22.40 -0.53
N ALA A 29 0.32 -23.26 -1.50
CA ALA A 29 0.34 -22.89 -2.91
C ALA A 29 -1.05 -22.52 -3.43
N GLN A 30 -2.10 -23.22 -2.98
CA GLN A 30 -3.49 -22.90 -3.32
C GLN A 30 -3.92 -21.55 -2.73
N GLN A 31 -3.56 -21.28 -1.46
CA GLN A 31 -3.86 -20.01 -0.80
C GLN A 31 -3.16 -18.84 -1.51
N ARG A 32 -1.88 -18.97 -1.84
CA ARG A 32 -1.13 -17.96 -2.60
C ARG A 32 -1.73 -17.74 -3.99
N PHE A 33 -2.07 -18.79 -4.70
CA PHE A 33 -2.68 -18.68 -6.03
C PHE A 33 -4.03 -17.94 -5.96
N LEU A 34 -4.90 -18.31 -5.00
CA LEU A 34 -6.17 -17.62 -4.81
C LEU A 34 -5.97 -16.14 -4.46
N ALA A 35 -5.03 -15.83 -3.57
CA ALA A 35 -4.71 -14.46 -3.19
C ALA A 35 -4.21 -13.65 -4.40
N LEU A 36 -3.37 -14.22 -5.27
CA LEU A 36 -2.91 -13.56 -6.49
C LEU A 36 -4.04 -13.33 -7.48
N VAL A 37 -4.92 -14.31 -7.69
CA VAL A 37 -6.09 -14.15 -8.57
C VAL A 37 -7.01 -13.04 -8.07
N LEU A 38 -7.32 -13.04 -6.77
CA LEU A 38 -8.11 -11.96 -6.15
C LEU A 38 -7.40 -10.62 -6.28
N GLY A 39 -6.07 -10.60 -6.17
CA GLY A 39 -5.24 -9.42 -6.39
C GLY A 39 -5.40 -8.84 -7.79
N VAL A 40 -5.28 -9.67 -8.81
CA VAL A 40 -5.46 -9.25 -10.21
C VAL A 40 -6.88 -8.73 -10.45
N VAL A 41 -7.90 -9.40 -9.92
CA VAL A 41 -9.30 -8.95 -10.03
C VAL A 41 -9.49 -7.60 -9.36
N ALA A 42 -9.00 -7.41 -8.15
CA ALA A 42 -9.11 -6.15 -7.42
C ALA A 42 -8.37 -5.00 -8.14
N ALA A 43 -7.16 -5.23 -8.62
CA ALA A 43 -6.40 -4.25 -9.40
C ALA A 43 -7.09 -3.91 -10.73
N SER A 44 -7.70 -4.90 -11.41
CA SER A 44 -8.48 -4.66 -12.63
C SER A 44 -9.73 -3.83 -12.38
N LEU A 45 -10.42 -4.05 -11.27
CA LEU A 45 -11.54 -3.19 -10.83
C LEU A 45 -11.07 -1.76 -10.54
N GLY A 46 -9.93 -1.58 -9.88
CA GLY A 46 -9.28 -0.28 -9.71
C GLY A 46 -9.01 0.42 -11.04
N GLY A 47 -8.56 -0.34 -12.03
CA GLY A 47 -8.37 0.14 -13.41
C GLY A 47 -9.67 0.55 -14.12
N LEU A 48 -10.78 -0.16 -13.88
CA LEU A 48 -12.09 0.25 -14.37
C LEU A 48 -12.53 1.60 -13.79
N PHE A 49 -12.30 1.84 -12.50
CA PHE A 49 -12.53 3.15 -11.88
C PHE A 49 -11.67 4.23 -12.53
N LEU A 50 -10.38 3.95 -12.79
CA LEU A 50 -9.48 4.88 -13.45
C LEU A 50 -9.96 5.20 -14.87
N ALA A 51 -10.37 4.19 -15.64
CA ALA A 51 -10.90 4.39 -17.00
C ALA A 51 -12.23 5.16 -17.02
N SER A 52 -13.06 5.01 -15.97
CA SER A 52 -14.30 5.78 -15.85
C SER A 52 -14.06 7.27 -15.50
N ALA A 53 -12.87 7.60 -15.03
CA ALA A 53 -12.48 8.95 -14.64
C ALA A 53 -11.80 9.75 -15.77
N GLU A 54 -11.87 9.31 -17.02
CA GLU A 54 -11.24 9.92 -18.19
C GLU A 54 -11.43 11.45 -18.22
N VAL A 55 -12.67 11.92 -18.08
CA VAL A 55 -13.00 13.37 -18.06
C VAL A 55 -12.28 14.09 -16.94
N LYS A 56 -12.21 13.49 -15.73
CA LYS A 56 -11.57 14.09 -14.59
C LYS A 56 -10.05 14.13 -14.70
N LEU A 57 -9.45 13.14 -15.34
CA LEU A 57 -8.02 13.11 -15.62
C LEU A 57 -7.62 14.19 -16.64
N ASP A 58 -8.49 14.46 -17.61
CA ASP A 58 -8.29 15.54 -18.59
C ASP A 58 -8.46 16.93 -17.95
N GLU A 59 -9.43 17.10 -17.05
CA GLU A 59 -9.65 18.35 -16.30
C GLU A 59 -8.52 18.68 -15.30
N LEU A 60 -7.86 17.66 -14.75
CA LEU A 60 -6.83 17.80 -13.71
C LEU A 60 -5.49 17.17 -14.14
N PRO A 61 -4.79 17.80 -15.12
CA PRO A 61 -3.47 17.33 -15.52
C PRO A 61 -2.50 17.29 -14.33
N GLY A 62 -1.80 16.17 -14.16
CA GLY A 62 -0.94 15.89 -13.00
C GLY A 62 -1.58 14.97 -11.95
N LEU A 63 -2.90 14.73 -12.00
CA LEU A 63 -3.56 13.79 -11.08
C LEU A 63 -3.05 12.37 -11.29
N LEU A 64 -2.86 11.97 -12.55
CA LEU A 64 -2.38 10.63 -12.90
C LEU A 64 -0.98 10.34 -12.34
N MET A 65 -0.16 11.40 -12.15
CA MET A 65 1.16 11.28 -11.54
C MET A 65 1.12 10.82 -10.08
N LEU A 66 0.07 11.19 -9.32
CA LEU A 66 -0.05 10.78 -7.92
C LEU A 66 -0.45 9.31 -7.76
N ILE A 67 -1.10 8.73 -8.76
CA ILE A 67 -1.72 7.40 -8.66
C ILE A 67 -0.70 6.30 -8.36
N PRO A 68 0.43 6.15 -9.08
CA PRO A 68 1.40 5.09 -8.80
C PRO A 68 1.91 5.17 -7.35
N GLY A 69 2.37 6.34 -6.93
CA GLY A 69 2.88 6.54 -5.57
C GLY A 69 1.82 6.34 -4.50
N ALA A 70 0.59 6.75 -4.73
CA ALA A 70 -0.50 6.55 -3.79
C ALA A 70 -0.86 5.06 -3.63
N ILE A 71 -0.91 4.30 -4.71
CA ILE A 71 -1.15 2.85 -4.72
C ILE A 71 -0.01 2.14 -3.95
N ALA A 72 1.24 2.38 -4.36
CA ALA A 72 2.40 1.74 -3.75
C ALA A 72 2.53 2.05 -2.25
N LEU A 73 2.27 3.28 -1.82
CA LEU A 73 2.26 3.64 -0.40
C LEU A 73 1.30 2.79 0.42
N ARG A 74 0.06 2.55 -0.08
CA ARG A 74 -0.94 1.74 0.65
C ARG A 74 -0.51 0.29 0.72
N GLY A 75 -0.08 -0.27 -0.39
CA GLY A 75 0.46 -1.64 -0.43
C GLY A 75 1.60 -1.83 0.56
N ASN A 76 2.58 -0.93 0.55
CA ASN A 76 3.76 -1.02 1.41
C ASN A 76 3.44 -0.79 2.90
N ILE A 77 2.64 0.23 3.26
CA ILE A 77 2.29 0.52 4.66
C ILE A 77 1.47 -0.62 5.26
N PHE A 78 0.41 -1.03 4.57
CA PHE A 78 -0.54 -2.00 5.12
C PHE A 78 -0.11 -3.45 4.90
N GLY A 79 0.64 -3.74 3.85
CA GLY A 79 1.33 -5.03 3.67
C GLY A 79 2.30 -5.30 4.80
N ALA A 80 3.16 -4.31 5.12
CA ALA A 80 4.07 -4.41 6.27
C ALA A 80 3.32 -4.48 7.62
N MET A 81 2.20 -3.78 7.78
CA MET A 81 1.34 -3.92 8.96
C MET A 81 0.77 -5.34 9.05
N GLY A 82 0.24 -5.87 7.96
CA GLY A 82 -0.29 -7.23 7.89
C GLY A 82 0.74 -8.29 8.30
N SER A 83 1.96 -8.19 7.76
CA SER A 83 3.07 -9.08 8.10
C SER A 83 3.47 -9.00 9.59
N ARG A 84 3.56 -7.78 10.16
CA ARG A 84 3.83 -7.61 11.60
C ARG A 84 2.72 -8.20 12.48
N LEU A 85 1.46 -8.02 12.10
CA LEU A 85 0.34 -8.62 12.82
C LEU A 85 0.34 -10.14 12.65
N GLY A 86 0.74 -10.66 11.48
CA GLY A 86 0.96 -12.08 11.23
C GLY A 86 1.98 -12.67 12.17
N THR A 87 3.14 -12.05 12.27
CA THR A 87 4.18 -12.46 13.24
C THR A 87 3.66 -12.46 14.68
N ALA A 88 2.86 -11.47 15.07
CA ALA A 88 2.28 -11.41 16.41
C ALA A 88 1.29 -12.57 16.66
N VAL A 89 0.53 -12.99 15.65
CA VAL A 89 -0.35 -14.17 15.74
C VAL A 89 0.46 -15.45 15.89
N HIS A 90 1.50 -15.64 15.08
CA HIS A 90 2.35 -16.83 15.14
C HIS A 90 3.13 -16.95 16.45
N THR A 91 3.55 -15.82 17.03
CA THR A 91 4.26 -15.79 18.34
C THR A 91 3.30 -15.82 19.54
N GLY A 92 1.97 -15.85 19.32
CA GLY A 92 0.98 -15.84 20.40
C GLY A 92 0.87 -14.52 21.16
N THR A 93 1.50 -13.45 20.68
CA THR A 93 1.45 -12.10 21.29
C THR A 93 0.30 -11.25 20.77
N PHE A 94 -0.41 -11.73 19.75
CA PHE A 94 -1.54 -11.01 19.16
C PHE A 94 -2.71 -10.88 20.16
N ARG A 95 -3.13 -9.62 20.36
CA ARG A 95 -4.36 -9.29 21.05
C ARG A 95 -5.09 -8.22 20.24
N LEU A 96 -6.34 -8.44 19.91
CA LEU A 96 -7.18 -7.45 19.25
C LEU A 96 -7.53 -6.33 20.24
N SER A 97 -6.62 -5.39 20.41
CA SER A 97 -6.76 -4.26 21.32
C SER A 97 -6.27 -2.99 20.64
N LEU A 98 -7.11 -1.96 20.63
CA LEU A 98 -6.79 -0.63 20.11
C LEU A 98 -6.01 0.23 21.11
N ARG A 99 -5.60 -0.34 22.26
CA ARG A 99 -4.84 0.38 23.26
C ARG A 99 -3.45 0.76 22.70
N LYS A 100 -2.94 1.90 23.15
CA LYS A 100 -1.64 2.46 22.69
C LYS A 100 -0.44 1.53 22.98
N ASP A 101 -0.55 0.70 24.00
CA ASP A 101 0.45 -0.30 24.41
C ASP A 101 0.28 -1.65 23.68
N GLY A 102 -0.83 -1.84 22.95
CA GLY A 102 -1.12 -3.07 22.20
C GLY A 102 -0.48 -3.11 20.82
N VAL A 103 -0.11 -4.31 20.35
CA VAL A 103 0.50 -4.51 19.03
C VAL A 103 -0.38 -3.94 17.91
N VAL A 104 -1.69 -4.16 17.95
CA VAL A 104 -2.62 -3.64 16.95
C VAL A 104 -2.68 -2.12 17.00
N GLY A 105 -2.83 -1.52 18.20
CA GLY A 105 -2.91 -0.07 18.37
C GLY A 105 -1.65 0.65 17.88
N GLN A 106 -0.46 0.13 18.18
CA GLN A 106 0.82 0.68 17.73
C GLN A 106 0.98 0.60 16.20
N ASN A 107 0.59 -0.52 15.60
CA ASN A 107 0.64 -0.67 14.14
C ASN A 107 -0.37 0.24 13.43
N LEU A 108 -1.58 0.41 13.96
CA LEU A 108 -2.56 1.35 13.43
C LEU A 108 -2.09 2.80 13.52
N LEU A 109 -1.52 3.19 14.66
CA LEU A 109 -0.99 4.53 14.86
C LEU A 109 0.20 4.80 13.92
N ALA A 110 1.10 3.82 13.77
CA ALA A 110 2.21 3.90 12.82
C ALA A 110 1.68 4.07 11.38
N ALA A 111 0.70 3.24 10.97
CA ALA A 111 0.11 3.32 9.65
C ALA A 111 -0.57 4.69 9.39
N ALA A 112 -1.28 5.23 10.37
CA ALA A 112 -1.91 6.55 10.27
C ALA A 112 -0.87 7.67 10.09
N ILE A 113 0.19 7.68 10.90
CA ILE A 113 1.26 8.68 10.82
C ILE A 113 2.02 8.55 9.49
N LEU A 114 2.40 7.33 9.09
CA LEU A 114 3.06 7.09 7.81
C LEU A 114 2.18 7.52 6.64
N THR A 115 0.89 7.22 6.67
CA THR A 115 -0.06 7.65 5.63
C THR A 115 -0.09 9.17 5.51
N LEU A 116 -0.28 9.88 6.60
CA LEU A 116 -0.38 11.34 6.60
C LEU A 116 0.94 11.98 6.14
N LEU A 117 2.05 11.60 6.76
CA LEU A 117 3.37 12.16 6.47
C LEU A 117 3.77 11.88 5.01
N LEU A 118 3.69 10.63 4.58
CA LEU A 118 4.15 10.24 3.24
C LEU A 118 3.20 10.67 2.12
N SER A 119 1.91 10.90 2.41
CA SER A 119 1.02 11.54 1.44
C SER A 119 1.39 12.99 1.18
N VAL A 120 1.80 13.75 2.21
CA VAL A 120 2.34 15.10 2.03
C VAL A 120 3.66 15.06 1.25
N VAL A 121 4.56 14.15 1.60
CA VAL A 121 5.83 13.96 0.88
C VAL A 121 5.59 13.63 -0.59
N LEU A 122 4.69 12.69 -0.88
CA LEU A 122 4.29 12.34 -2.25
C LEU A 122 3.78 13.55 -3.03
N ALA A 123 2.93 14.36 -2.40
CA ALA A 123 2.37 15.57 -3.01
C ALA A 123 3.47 16.58 -3.36
N VAL A 124 4.39 16.84 -2.43
CA VAL A 124 5.49 17.79 -2.63
C VAL A 124 6.44 17.31 -3.73
N ILE A 125 6.86 16.05 -3.69
CA ILE A 125 7.74 15.46 -4.71
C ILE A 125 7.02 15.41 -6.06
N GLY A 126 5.75 15.00 -6.10
CA GLY A 126 4.93 14.95 -7.32
C GLY A 126 4.79 16.33 -7.97
N ARG A 127 4.46 17.37 -7.18
CA ARG A 127 4.36 18.75 -7.70
C ARG A 127 5.73 19.29 -8.16
N GLY A 128 6.78 18.94 -7.44
CA GLY A 128 8.17 19.25 -7.86
C GLY A 128 8.52 18.60 -9.19
N ALA A 129 8.15 17.34 -9.38
CA ALA A 129 8.37 16.61 -10.62
C ALA A 129 7.56 17.21 -11.79
N VAL A 130 6.32 17.65 -11.57
CA VAL A 130 5.53 18.39 -12.58
C VAL A 130 6.31 19.59 -13.08
N SER A 131 6.86 20.41 -12.18
CA SER A 131 7.66 21.58 -12.54
C SER A 131 8.97 21.22 -13.23
N LEU A 132 9.67 20.20 -12.74
CA LEU A 132 10.98 19.79 -13.26
C LEU A 132 10.89 19.21 -14.67
N PHE A 133 9.84 18.44 -14.95
CA PHE A 133 9.67 17.76 -16.24
C PHE A 133 8.79 18.54 -17.23
N GLY A 134 8.40 19.78 -16.89
CA GLY A 134 7.65 20.67 -17.77
C GLY A 134 6.25 20.13 -18.12
N ILE A 135 5.60 19.43 -17.21
CA ILE A 135 4.25 18.92 -17.38
C ILE A 135 3.27 20.07 -17.16
N SER A 136 2.39 20.32 -18.15
CA SER A 136 1.34 21.32 -18.01
C SER A 136 0.32 20.84 -16.98
N SER A 137 0.24 21.53 -15.85
CA SER A 137 -0.73 21.23 -14.80
C SER A 137 -1.37 22.49 -14.28
N THR A 138 -2.70 22.47 -14.17
CA THR A 138 -3.50 23.54 -13.57
C THR A 138 -3.52 23.42 -12.03
N MET A 139 -3.09 22.27 -11.49
CA MET A 139 -3.14 21.97 -10.06
C MET A 139 -2.03 22.70 -9.30
N SER A 140 -2.40 23.39 -8.22
CA SER A 140 -1.49 24.01 -7.27
C SER A 140 -0.83 22.97 -6.35
N LEU A 141 0.20 23.36 -5.59
CA LEU A 141 0.76 22.52 -4.53
C LEU A 141 -0.30 22.16 -3.47
N GLY A 142 -1.20 23.11 -3.17
CA GLY A 142 -2.32 22.87 -2.26
C GLY A 142 -3.22 21.72 -2.74
N ASP A 143 -3.57 21.71 -4.02
CA ASP A 143 -4.39 20.64 -4.62
C ASP A 143 -3.69 19.27 -4.47
N PHE A 144 -2.39 19.19 -4.79
CA PHE A 144 -1.61 17.95 -4.63
C PHE A 144 -1.63 17.47 -3.18
N ILE A 145 -1.40 18.37 -2.19
CA ILE A 145 -1.38 18.00 -0.77
C ILE A 145 -2.75 17.51 -0.33
N VAL A 146 -3.81 18.24 -0.66
CA VAL A 146 -5.16 17.89 -0.19
C VAL A 146 -5.66 16.61 -0.85
N ILE A 147 -5.49 16.46 -2.16
CA ILE A 147 -5.90 15.24 -2.88
C ILE A 147 -5.14 14.01 -2.35
N SER A 148 -3.81 14.10 -2.28
CA SER A 148 -2.99 12.99 -1.82
C SER A 148 -3.31 12.59 -0.37
N THR A 149 -3.53 13.57 0.52
CA THR A 149 -3.78 13.31 1.94
C THR A 149 -5.21 12.84 2.19
N LEU A 150 -6.23 13.52 1.65
CA LEU A 150 -7.63 13.09 1.81
C LEU A 150 -7.87 11.74 1.12
N GLY A 151 -7.44 11.58 -0.11
CA GLY A 151 -7.51 10.29 -0.82
C GLY A 151 -6.75 9.21 -0.06
N GLY A 152 -5.59 9.58 0.51
CA GLY A 152 -4.79 8.72 1.37
C GLY A 152 -5.52 8.26 2.62
N VAL A 153 -6.16 9.16 3.34
CA VAL A 153 -6.92 8.85 4.57
C VAL A 153 -8.13 7.99 4.23
N LEU A 154 -8.89 8.34 3.19
CA LEU A 154 -10.07 7.56 2.76
C LEU A 154 -9.67 6.13 2.39
N ALA A 155 -8.66 5.97 1.54
CA ALA A 155 -8.18 4.64 1.14
C ALA A 155 -7.63 3.86 2.34
N SER A 156 -6.82 4.50 3.18
CA SER A 156 -6.22 3.85 4.35
C SER A 156 -7.27 3.38 5.36
N THR A 157 -8.35 4.13 5.56
CA THR A 157 -9.45 3.72 6.44
C THR A 157 -10.08 2.41 5.95
N ALA A 158 -10.36 2.31 4.66
CA ALA A 158 -10.92 1.10 4.08
C ALA A 158 -9.93 -0.09 4.17
N VAL A 159 -8.65 0.14 3.85
CA VAL A 159 -7.62 -0.91 3.90
C VAL A 159 -7.37 -1.40 5.33
N VAL A 160 -7.37 -0.51 6.33
CA VAL A 160 -7.29 -0.88 7.75
C VAL A 160 -8.42 -1.83 8.13
N LEU A 161 -9.65 -1.50 7.79
CA LEU A 161 -10.81 -2.35 8.10
C LEU A 161 -10.66 -3.74 7.49
N ILE A 162 -10.28 -3.81 6.22
CA ILE A 162 -10.03 -5.08 5.52
C ILE A 162 -8.88 -5.85 6.19
N THR A 163 -7.77 -5.18 6.50
CA THR A 163 -6.62 -5.81 7.16
C THR A 163 -7.02 -6.42 8.50
N LEU A 164 -7.77 -5.70 9.32
CA LEU A 164 -8.23 -6.20 10.62
C LEU A 164 -9.20 -7.39 10.46
N ILE A 165 -10.08 -7.36 9.46
CA ILE A 165 -10.98 -8.47 9.14
C ILE A 165 -10.18 -9.71 8.73
N LEU A 166 -9.17 -9.55 7.86
CA LEU A 166 -8.32 -10.65 7.41
C LEU A 166 -7.51 -11.25 8.57
N VAL A 167 -6.94 -10.41 9.43
CA VAL A 167 -6.19 -10.87 10.61
C VAL A 167 -7.12 -11.58 11.61
N ALA A 168 -8.29 -11.03 11.91
CA ALA A 168 -9.26 -11.69 12.76
C ALA A 168 -9.78 -13.01 12.17
N GLY A 169 -10.00 -13.04 10.85
CA GLY A 169 -10.37 -14.24 10.11
C GLY A 169 -9.28 -15.32 10.18
N SER A 170 -8.03 -14.94 10.04
CA SER A 170 -6.90 -15.87 10.15
C SER A 170 -6.83 -16.53 11.53
N VAL A 171 -7.01 -15.76 12.61
CA VAL A 171 -7.08 -16.31 13.98
C VAL A 171 -8.24 -17.30 14.11
N ARG A 172 -9.39 -17.01 13.49
CA ARG A 172 -10.60 -17.82 13.57
C ARG A 172 -10.53 -19.10 12.74
N TYR A 173 -10.02 -18.98 11.49
CA TYR A 173 -10.02 -20.06 10.49
C TYR A 173 -8.67 -20.73 10.32
N ARG A 174 -7.65 -20.30 11.07
CA ARG A 174 -6.27 -20.80 11.01
C ARG A 174 -5.65 -20.70 9.60
N TRP A 175 -5.92 -19.59 8.91
CA TRP A 175 -5.25 -19.31 7.64
C TRP A 175 -3.81 -18.87 7.90
N ASP A 176 -2.94 -19.14 6.95
CA ASP A 176 -1.58 -18.58 6.98
C ASP A 176 -1.65 -17.10 6.59
N LEU A 177 -1.40 -16.23 7.57
CA LEU A 177 -1.45 -14.79 7.40
C LEU A 177 -0.43 -14.28 6.38
N ASP A 178 0.76 -14.85 6.35
CA ASP A 178 1.82 -14.39 5.44
C ASP A 178 1.47 -14.71 3.97
N ASN A 179 0.78 -15.84 3.74
CA ASN A 179 0.40 -16.27 2.40
C ASN A 179 -0.84 -15.52 1.85
N VAL A 180 -1.74 -15.06 2.72
CA VAL A 180 -3.06 -14.55 2.34
C VAL A 180 -3.19 -13.06 2.59
N THR A 181 -2.73 -12.57 3.76
CA THR A 181 -3.03 -11.21 4.19
C THR A 181 -2.25 -10.17 3.38
N SER A 182 -0.94 -10.35 3.21
CA SER A 182 -0.13 -9.35 2.50
C SER A 182 -0.59 -9.14 1.05
N PRO A 183 -0.77 -10.18 0.20
CA PRO A 183 -1.25 -10.01 -1.17
C PRO A 183 -2.67 -9.41 -1.24
N LEU A 184 -3.58 -9.84 -0.36
CA LEU A 184 -4.95 -9.34 -0.37
C LEU A 184 -5.02 -7.89 0.10
N VAL A 185 -4.28 -7.51 1.14
CA VAL A 185 -4.23 -6.13 1.63
C VAL A 185 -3.71 -5.19 0.55
N THR A 186 -2.67 -5.59 -0.18
CA THR A 186 -2.14 -4.82 -1.32
C THR A 186 -3.20 -4.69 -2.41
N ALA A 187 -3.83 -5.79 -2.81
CA ALA A 187 -4.85 -5.80 -3.85
C ALA A 187 -6.07 -4.92 -3.52
N PHE A 188 -6.54 -4.97 -2.27
CA PHE A 188 -7.60 -4.07 -1.81
C PHE A 188 -7.13 -2.62 -1.72
N GLY A 189 -5.86 -2.40 -1.37
CA GLY A 189 -5.23 -1.09 -1.44
C GLY A 189 -5.32 -0.48 -2.84
N ASP A 190 -4.98 -1.27 -3.86
CA ASP A 190 -5.04 -0.85 -5.27
C ASP A 190 -6.48 -0.52 -5.69
N LEU A 191 -7.44 -1.38 -5.33
CA LEU A 191 -8.85 -1.20 -5.63
C LEU A 191 -9.42 0.10 -5.06
N VAL A 192 -9.06 0.43 -3.80
CA VAL A 192 -9.70 1.54 -3.06
C VAL A 192 -8.95 2.87 -3.29
N THR A 193 -7.65 2.83 -3.58
CA THR A 193 -6.83 4.07 -3.67
C THR A 193 -7.27 4.95 -4.83
N VAL A 194 -7.51 4.38 -6.00
CA VAL A 194 -7.93 5.15 -7.19
C VAL A 194 -9.27 5.86 -6.96
N PRO A 195 -10.37 5.17 -6.56
CA PRO A 195 -11.62 5.84 -6.23
C PRO A 195 -11.49 6.90 -5.14
N ALA A 196 -10.67 6.63 -4.10
CA ALA A 196 -10.47 7.59 -3.01
C ALA A 196 -9.78 8.88 -3.47
N LEU A 197 -8.77 8.77 -4.36
CA LEU A 197 -8.12 9.95 -4.96
C LEU A 197 -9.09 10.75 -5.84
N LEU A 198 -9.90 10.07 -6.64
CA LEU A 198 -10.91 10.69 -7.49
C LEU A 198 -11.99 11.39 -6.66
N LEU A 199 -12.45 10.77 -5.58
CA LEU A 199 -13.38 11.41 -4.63
C LEU A 199 -12.75 12.65 -3.99
N ALA A 200 -11.50 12.57 -3.55
CA ALA A 200 -10.79 13.72 -3.00
C ALA A 200 -10.65 14.84 -4.03
N ALA A 201 -10.31 14.50 -5.28
CA ALA A 201 -10.22 15.47 -6.38
C ALA A 201 -11.57 16.16 -6.67
N ASN A 202 -12.69 15.41 -6.63
CA ASN A 202 -14.02 15.97 -6.81
C ASN A 202 -14.43 16.90 -5.68
N LEU A 203 -14.08 16.61 -4.44
CA LEU A 203 -14.41 17.45 -3.29
C LEU A 203 -13.71 18.81 -3.32
N ILE A 204 -12.56 18.89 -4.01
CA ILE A 204 -11.70 20.07 -4.00
C ILE A 204 -11.95 20.96 -5.21
N SER A 205 -12.37 20.44 -6.34
CA SER A 205 -12.42 21.13 -7.62
C SER A 205 -13.22 22.47 -7.61
N ASN A 206 -13.96 22.77 -6.54
CA ASN A 206 -14.77 23.98 -6.39
C ASN A 206 -14.43 24.81 -5.12
N SER A 207 -13.31 24.55 -4.46
CA SER A 207 -13.04 25.17 -3.17
C SER A 207 -11.98 26.27 -3.28
N SER A 208 -12.37 27.51 -3.03
CA SER A 208 -11.45 28.66 -2.88
C SER A 208 -10.51 28.53 -1.66
N SER A 209 -10.78 27.58 -0.77
CA SER A 209 -10.08 27.39 0.52
C SER A 209 -9.02 26.27 0.49
N VAL A 210 -8.69 25.72 -0.70
CA VAL A 210 -7.76 24.57 -0.81
C VAL A 210 -6.39 24.85 -0.19
N ASN A 211 -5.85 26.04 -0.41
CA ASN A 211 -4.54 26.40 0.14
C ASN A 211 -4.56 26.49 1.67
N LEU A 212 -5.65 27.01 2.25
CA LEU A 212 -5.82 27.06 3.70
C LEU A 212 -5.92 25.62 4.29
N LEU A 213 -6.68 24.76 3.63
CA LEU A 213 -6.81 23.36 4.02
C LEU A 213 -5.47 22.62 3.90
N ALA A 214 -4.70 22.87 2.84
CA ALA A 214 -3.36 22.30 2.68
C ALA A 214 -2.42 22.72 3.82
N ILE A 215 -2.40 24.00 4.17
CA ILE A 215 -1.59 24.50 5.29
C ILE A 215 -2.01 23.83 6.60
N LEU A 216 -3.30 23.71 6.85
CA LEU A 216 -3.83 23.06 8.05
C LEU A 216 -3.44 21.59 8.12
N ILE A 217 -3.52 20.88 7.01
CA ILE A 217 -3.06 19.48 6.89
C ILE A 217 -1.57 19.36 7.22
N VAL A 218 -0.73 20.22 6.63
CA VAL A 218 0.72 20.20 6.88
C VAL A 218 1.01 20.46 8.36
N ILE A 219 0.33 21.43 8.98
CA ILE A 219 0.49 21.70 10.41
C ILE A 219 0.09 20.50 11.26
N ILE A 220 -1.05 19.88 10.97
CA ILE A 220 -1.52 18.68 11.69
C ILE A 220 -0.52 17.54 11.55
N VAL A 221 0.02 17.32 10.35
CA VAL A 221 1.00 16.27 10.08
C VAL A 221 2.30 16.53 10.83
N LEU A 222 2.81 17.76 10.79
CA LEU A 222 4.03 18.13 11.51
C LEU A 222 3.88 17.99 13.02
N VAL A 223 2.78 18.54 13.58
CA VAL A 223 2.49 18.43 15.01
C VAL A 223 2.29 16.97 15.41
N GLY A 224 1.51 16.21 14.66
CA GLY A 224 1.29 14.78 14.93
C GLY A 224 2.57 13.96 14.89
N THR A 225 3.44 14.21 13.93
CA THR A 225 4.75 13.56 13.83
C THR A 225 5.66 13.95 15.01
N LEU A 226 5.68 15.23 15.37
CA LEU A 226 6.48 15.72 16.52
C LEU A 226 5.97 15.15 17.85
N LEU A 227 4.66 15.09 18.05
CA LEU A 227 4.06 14.49 19.24
C LEU A 227 4.37 12.99 19.32
N MET A 228 4.30 12.28 18.19
CA MET A 228 4.72 10.88 18.13
C MET A 228 6.18 10.73 18.56
N TRP A 229 7.07 11.58 18.07
CA TRP A 229 8.50 11.52 18.41
C TRP A 229 8.78 11.83 19.89
N ARG A 230 7.94 12.64 20.53
CA ARG A 230 8.11 12.97 21.95
C ARG A 230 7.41 12.03 22.92
N LEU A 231 6.24 11.51 22.54
CA LEU A 231 5.35 10.78 23.45
C LEU A 231 5.12 9.33 23.01
N GLY A 232 5.65 8.93 21.84
CA GLY A 232 5.41 7.59 21.30
C GLY A 232 6.16 6.48 22.04
N GLU A 233 5.59 5.30 22.04
CA GLU A 233 6.20 4.07 22.51
C GLU A 233 7.41 3.67 21.66
N SER A 234 8.35 2.95 22.26
CA SER A 234 9.60 2.52 21.59
C SER A 234 9.36 1.75 20.29
N ASN A 235 8.36 0.86 20.28
CA ASN A 235 8.00 0.09 19.07
C ASN A 235 7.45 0.98 17.95
N LEU A 236 6.65 1.99 18.28
CA LEU A 236 6.14 2.96 17.31
C LEU A 236 7.28 3.73 16.64
N HIS A 237 8.27 4.17 17.42
CA HIS A 237 9.48 4.81 16.92
C HIS A 237 10.27 3.88 16.00
N GLN A 238 10.43 2.62 16.39
CA GLN A 238 11.14 1.65 15.58
C GLN A 238 10.45 1.43 14.24
N ILE A 239 9.13 1.20 14.24
CA ILE A 239 8.34 1.00 13.03
C ILE A 239 8.48 2.19 12.08
N THR A 240 8.26 3.40 12.58
CA THR A 240 8.28 4.61 11.74
C THR A 240 9.69 4.93 11.25
N ARG A 241 10.71 4.84 12.11
CA ARG A 241 12.12 5.10 11.76
C ARG A 241 12.63 4.13 10.68
N GLN A 242 12.22 2.88 10.72
CA GLN A 242 12.60 1.89 9.71
C GLN A 242 11.83 2.07 8.40
N SER A 243 10.54 2.42 8.47
CA SER A 243 9.68 2.52 7.31
C SER A 243 9.89 3.81 6.50
N ILE A 244 10.14 4.96 7.16
CA ILE A 244 10.23 6.27 6.48
C ILE A 244 11.30 6.28 5.37
N PRO A 245 12.56 5.85 5.59
CA PRO A 245 13.57 5.92 4.53
C PRO A 245 13.21 5.03 3.34
N VAL A 246 12.76 3.81 3.60
CA VAL A 246 12.40 2.84 2.55
C VAL A 246 11.25 3.38 1.71
N LEU A 247 10.18 3.85 2.36
CA LEU A 247 9.01 4.40 1.69
C LEU A 247 9.30 5.73 0.98
N PHE A 248 10.23 6.53 1.48
CA PHE A 248 10.69 7.74 0.81
C PHE A 248 11.36 7.42 -0.53
N PHE A 249 12.27 6.44 -0.56
CA PHE A 249 12.90 6.01 -1.81
C PHE A 249 11.88 5.37 -2.76
N ALA A 250 10.94 4.59 -2.25
CA ALA A 250 9.84 4.05 -3.04
C ALA A 250 9.03 5.19 -3.70
N ILE A 251 8.66 6.24 -2.98
CA ILE A 251 7.96 7.41 -3.54
C ILE A 251 8.74 8.04 -4.71
N LEU A 252 10.06 8.15 -4.61
CA LEU A 252 10.86 8.72 -5.71
C LEU A 252 10.75 7.88 -7.00
N ILE A 253 10.80 6.56 -6.86
CA ILE A 253 10.64 5.62 -7.98
C ILE A 253 9.22 5.70 -8.55
N ASP A 254 8.21 5.71 -7.67
CA ASP A 254 6.80 5.75 -8.07
C ASP A 254 6.43 7.07 -8.73
N VAL A 255 6.98 8.20 -8.27
CA VAL A 255 6.80 9.49 -8.93
C VAL A 255 7.47 9.51 -10.30
N ALA A 256 8.66 8.89 -10.46
CA ALA A 256 9.28 8.75 -11.77
C ALA A 256 8.40 7.92 -12.72
N ALA A 257 7.80 6.82 -12.25
CA ALA A 257 6.81 6.06 -13.00
C ALA A 257 5.59 6.94 -13.34
N GLY A 258 5.08 7.71 -12.38
CA GLY A 258 3.98 8.66 -12.58
C GLY A 258 4.26 9.72 -13.64
N VAL A 259 5.49 10.25 -13.72
CA VAL A 259 5.93 11.17 -14.80
C VAL A 259 5.82 10.52 -16.16
N ILE A 260 6.25 9.26 -16.28
CA ILE A 260 6.18 8.51 -17.55
C ILE A 260 4.71 8.32 -17.97
N VAL A 261 3.85 7.94 -17.03
CA VAL A 261 2.43 7.73 -17.26
C VAL A 261 1.75 9.04 -17.65
N GLU A 262 2.00 10.14 -16.93
CA GLU A 262 1.43 11.46 -17.23
C GLU A 262 1.85 11.99 -18.60
N LYS A 263 3.11 11.82 -19.00
CA LYS A 263 3.60 12.22 -20.33
C LYS A 263 2.95 11.44 -21.49
N ARG A 264 2.37 10.29 -21.19
CA ARG A 264 1.66 9.43 -22.15
C ARG A 264 0.15 9.49 -21.99
N ILE A 265 -0.37 10.48 -21.25
CA ILE A 265 -1.79 10.56 -20.91
C ILE A 265 -2.68 10.57 -22.16
N THR A 266 -2.31 11.30 -23.20
CA THR A 266 -3.07 11.35 -24.46
C THR A 266 -3.18 9.98 -25.14
N ASP A 267 -2.07 9.23 -25.17
CA ASP A 267 -2.04 7.88 -25.72
C ASP A 267 -2.86 6.90 -24.86
N LEU A 268 -2.80 7.07 -23.53
CA LEU A 268 -3.53 6.27 -22.56
C LEU A 268 -5.04 6.52 -22.61
N LEU A 269 -5.47 7.77 -22.74
CA LEU A 269 -6.89 8.14 -22.84
C LEU A 269 -7.52 7.62 -24.14
N THR A 270 -6.76 7.54 -25.25
CA THR A 270 -7.25 6.93 -26.48
C THR A 270 -7.45 5.42 -26.38
N SER A 271 -6.78 4.77 -25.41
CA SER A 271 -6.77 3.30 -25.25
C SER A 271 -7.26 2.88 -23.87
N LYS A 272 -8.58 2.86 -23.66
CA LYS A 272 -9.22 2.50 -22.37
C LYS A 272 -8.72 1.17 -21.79
N SER A 273 -8.37 0.21 -22.66
CA SER A 273 -7.82 -1.08 -22.22
C SER A 273 -6.50 -0.94 -21.47
N VAL A 274 -5.64 0.00 -21.86
CA VAL A 274 -4.35 0.25 -21.21
C VAL A 274 -4.58 0.91 -19.85
N LEU A 275 -5.52 1.85 -19.75
CA LEU A 275 -5.91 2.48 -18.47
C LEU A 275 -6.43 1.44 -17.46
N ILE A 276 -7.23 0.48 -17.91
CA ILE A 276 -7.76 -0.60 -17.06
C ILE A 276 -6.64 -1.47 -16.52
N MET A 277 -5.61 -1.76 -17.34
CA MET A 277 -4.50 -2.60 -16.94
C MET A 277 -3.45 -1.88 -16.07
N LEU A 278 -3.46 -0.54 -16.05
CA LEU A 278 -2.42 0.27 -15.41
C LEU A 278 -2.25 -0.03 -13.92
N PRO A 279 -3.30 -0.07 -13.06
CA PRO A 279 -3.12 -0.39 -11.64
C PRO A 279 -2.59 -1.80 -11.42
N ALA A 280 -3.04 -2.79 -12.20
CA ALA A 280 -2.55 -4.17 -12.10
C ALA A 280 -1.06 -4.25 -12.48
N PHE A 281 -0.63 -3.52 -13.50
CA PHE A 281 0.77 -3.43 -13.91
C PHE A 281 1.63 -2.76 -12.85
N LEU A 282 1.17 -1.63 -12.29
CA LEU A 282 1.87 -0.90 -11.23
C LEU A 282 2.00 -1.74 -9.95
N ALA A 283 0.96 -2.47 -9.57
CA ALA A 283 0.98 -3.35 -8.41
C ALA A 283 2.00 -4.48 -8.57
N THR A 284 2.07 -5.10 -9.76
CA THR A 284 3.04 -6.17 -10.03
C THR A 284 4.47 -5.63 -10.10
N ALA A 285 4.68 -4.46 -10.69
CA ALA A 285 6.00 -3.83 -10.77
C ALA A 285 6.52 -3.39 -9.39
N GLY A 286 5.62 -2.93 -8.49
CA GLY A 286 5.98 -2.56 -7.12
C GLY A 286 6.23 -3.75 -6.19
N ALA A 287 5.84 -4.96 -6.58
CA ALA A 287 6.05 -6.19 -5.81
C ALA A 287 7.38 -6.90 -6.13
N LEU A 288 8.08 -6.49 -7.20
CA LEU A 288 9.41 -6.98 -7.60
C LEU A 288 10.51 -6.20 -6.90
#